data_5046aa53f20df4e30027a64cacbfca91
#
_entry.id   5046aa53f20df4e30027a64cacbfca91
#
_cell.length_a   1.000
_cell.length_b   1.000
_cell.length_c   1.000
_cell.angle_alpha   90.00
_cell.angle_beta   90.00
_cell.angle_gamma   90.00
#
_symmetry.space_group_name_H-M   'P 1'
#
loop_
_entity.id
_entity.type
_entity.pdbx_description
1 polymer ?
#
loop_
_entity_poly.entity_id
_entity_poly.type
_entity_poly.pdbx_seq_one_letter_code
_entity_poly.pdbx_strand_id
1 'polypeptide(L)'
;MLFTTIAASLALAATSLAQNTPAGFTPTSNKTLDVYFGSTFITPGLLVKKSVTAKAPTIGLTGETLSGKYLLAFIDIDVQQGSGRTTVLHALLQDYTPSGQTQNGTSVLTTKATTPSSYFGPAPPAENPKHPHNYIFLLHKQPEGFAVPSAHKQAVSSRFGIDWNKFIVDAKLSPPVAANYLQVQSGDNTLKGRV
;
A
#
# COMPACT_ATOMS: atom_id res chain seq x y z
N MET A 1 -5.74 -64.45 -5.10
CA MET A 1 -4.75 -63.33 -5.11
C MET A 1 -5.52 -62.03 -5.16
N LEU A 2 -5.63 -61.34 -4.04
CA LEU A 2 -6.25 -60.02 -3.99
C LEU A 2 -5.16 -58.96 -4.23
N PHE A 3 -5.31 -58.14 -5.25
CA PHE A 3 -4.47 -56.97 -5.47
C PHE A 3 -5.11 -55.74 -4.78
N THR A 4 -4.49 -55.29 -3.73
CA THR A 4 -4.90 -54.05 -3.04
C THR A 4 -4.23 -52.89 -3.72
N THR A 5 -4.98 -52.08 -4.44
CA THR A 5 -4.51 -50.82 -5.04
C THR A 5 -4.52 -49.72 -3.97
N ILE A 6 -3.35 -49.22 -3.57
CA ILE A 6 -3.21 -48.07 -2.70
C ILE A 6 -3.27 -46.82 -3.59
N ALA A 7 -4.37 -46.06 -3.48
CA ALA A 7 -4.51 -44.78 -4.09
C ALA A 7 -3.82 -43.72 -3.18
N ALA A 8 -2.64 -43.19 -3.61
CA ALA A 8 -1.99 -42.09 -2.94
C ALA A 8 -2.67 -40.77 -3.35
N SER A 9 -3.40 -40.15 -2.45
CA SER A 9 -3.98 -38.82 -2.62
C SER A 9 -2.88 -37.77 -2.43
N LEU A 10 -2.48 -37.10 -3.51
CA LEU A 10 -1.57 -35.99 -3.50
C LEU A 10 -2.34 -34.74 -3.01
N ALA A 11 -2.17 -34.37 -1.75
CA ALA A 11 -2.71 -33.11 -1.23
C ALA A 11 -1.86 -31.95 -1.80
N LEU A 12 -2.40 -31.18 -2.75
CA LEU A 12 -1.83 -29.90 -3.16
C LEU A 12 -1.99 -28.93 -1.99
N ALA A 13 -0.90 -28.64 -1.30
CA ALA A 13 -0.84 -27.51 -0.38
C ALA A 13 -0.89 -26.24 -1.23
N ALA A 14 -2.05 -25.58 -1.27
CA ALA A 14 -2.16 -24.23 -1.83
C ALA A 14 -1.36 -23.28 -0.92
N THR A 15 -0.16 -22.89 -1.36
CA THR A 15 0.56 -21.79 -0.74
C THR A 15 -0.25 -20.52 -0.98
N SER A 16 -0.94 -20.05 0.05
CA SER A 16 -1.56 -18.73 0.06
C SER A 16 -0.44 -17.71 -0.09
N LEU A 17 -0.26 -17.18 -1.30
CA LEU A 17 0.61 -16.01 -1.49
C LEU A 17 0.04 -14.87 -0.65
N ALA A 18 0.86 -14.32 0.24
CA ALA A 18 0.46 -13.17 1.04
C ALA A 18 0.00 -12.05 0.10
N GLN A 19 -1.26 -11.65 0.21
CA GLN A 19 -1.83 -10.63 -0.66
C GLN A 19 -1.41 -9.27 -0.14
N ASN A 20 -0.56 -8.56 -0.91
CA ASN A 20 0.02 -7.27 -0.53
C ASN A 20 -0.92 -6.08 -0.73
N THR A 21 -2.15 -6.34 -1.19
CA THR A 21 -3.24 -5.38 -1.33
C THR A 21 -4.55 -6.03 -0.89
N PRO A 22 -5.59 -5.28 -0.52
CA PRO A 22 -6.89 -5.84 -0.20
C PRO A 22 -7.47 -6.70 -1.33
N ALA A 23 -8.28 -7.70 -1.00
CA ALA A 23 -8.92 -8.58 -1.99
C ALA A 23 -9.71 -7.74 -3.01
N GLY A 24 -9.52 -8.04 -4.31
CA GLY A 24 -10.17 -7.36 -5.42
C GLY A 24 -9.55 -6.02 -5.80
N PHE A 25 -8.57 -5.50 -5.07
CA PHE A 25 -7.86 -4.26 -5.47
C PHE A 25 -6.82 -4.56 -6.56
N THR A 26 -6.76 -3.69 -7.54
CA THR A 26 -5.75 -3.68 -8.60
C THR A 26 -5.19 -2.26 -8.79
N PRO A 27 -3.88 -2.11 -9.12
CA PRO A 27 -2.89 -3.16 -9.32
C PRO A 27 -2.34 -3.72 -8.00
N THR A 28 -1.87 -4.93 -8.04
CA THR A 28 -1.14 -5.56 -6.93
C THR A 28 0.33 -5.77 -7.28
N SER A 29 1.14 -6.23 -6.32
CA SER A 29 2.53 -6.62 -6.51
C SER A 29 2.80 -7.95 -5.81
N ASN A 30 3.71 -8.75 -6.37
CA ASN A 30 4.20 -9.98 -5.74
C ASN A 30 5.22 -9.70 -4.62
N LYS A 31 5.67 -8.44 -4.49
CA LYS A 31 6.62 -8.02 -3.45
C LYS A 31 5.92 -7.17 -2.42
N THR A 32 6.18 -7.47 -1.14
CA THR A 32 5.71 -6.64 -0.03
C THR A 32 6.60 -5.41 0.09
N LEU A 33 6.01 -4.23 0.15
CA LEU A 33 6.71 -3.01 0.55
C LEU A 33 6.90 -3.05 2.07
N ASP A 34 8.13 -2.92 2.54
CA ASP A 34 8.40 -2.77 3.96
C ASP A 34 7.99 -1.37 4.41
N VAL A 35 7.11 -1.30 5.40
CA VAL A 35 6.55 -0.05 5.93
C VAL A 35 6.70 -0.05 7.44
N TYR A 36 7.33 0.99 7.99
CA TYR A 36 7.53 1.19 9.42
C TYR A 36 6.97 2.54 9.88
N PHE A 37 6.07 2.50 10.83
CA PHE A 37 5.67 3.70 11.59
C PHE A 37 6.41 3.69 12.94
N GLY A 38 7.54 4.39 13.01
CA GLY A 38 8.46 4.27 14.15
C GLY A 38 8.98 2.84 14.27
N SER A 39 8.68 2.16 15.37
CA SER A 39 9.04 0.74 15.58
C SER A 39 7.97 -0.25 15.09
N THR A 40 6.80 0.22 14.67
CA THR A 40 5.72 -0.66 14.22
C THR A 40 5.92 -1.06 12.77
N PHE A 41 6.21 -2.33 12.52
CA PHE A 41 6.25 -2.91 11.18
C PHE A 41 4.84 -3.27 10.71
N ILE A 42 4.51 -2.95 9.47
CA ILE A 42 3.20 -3.21 8.87
C ILE A 42 3.24 -4.50 8.05
N THR A 43 2.58 -5.53 8.57
CA THR A 43 2.22 -6.71 7.77
C THR A 43 0.95 -6.41 6.97
N PRO A 44 0.77 -6.99 5.76
CA PRO A 44 -0.41 -6.72 4.95
C PRO A 44 -1.73 -6.93 5.70
N GLY A 45 -2.58 -5.90 5.73
CA GLY A 45 -3.87 -5.89 6.42
C GLY A 45 -3.82 -5.69 7.93
N LEU A 46 -2.67 -5.30 8.50
CA LEU A 46 -2.57 -5.00 9.92
C LEU A 46 -3.51 -3.86 10.31
N LEU A 47 -4.40 -4.11 11.27
CA LEU A 47 -5.23 -3.08 11.88
C LEU A 47 -4.43 -2.32 12.93
N VAL A 48 -4.24 -1.02 12.73
CA VAL A 48 -3.47 -0.16 13.64
C VAL A 48 -4.30 1.00 14.17
N LYS A 49 -3.86 1.57 15.28
CA LYS A 49 -4.44 2.81 15.82
C LYS A 49 -4.12 3.99 14.91
N LYS A 50 -5.03 4.92 14.77
CA LYS A 50 -4.82 6.21 14.10
C LYS A 50 -3.55 6.94 14.56
N SER A 51 -3.22 6.87 15.87
CA SER A 51 -2.03 7.53 16.43
C SER A 51 -0.70 6.95 15.90
N VAL A 52 -0.68 5.68 15.50
CA VAL A 52 0.51 5.03 14.92
C VAL A 52 0.87 5.67 13.59
N THR A 53 -0.13 6.02 12.80
CA THR A 53 0.02 6.54 11.44
C THR A 53 0.04 8.06 11.34
N ALA A 54 0.20 8.77 12.47
CA ALA A 54 0.15 10.24 12.50
C ALA A 54 1.31 10.93 11.74
N LYS A 55 2.46 10.26 11.62
CA LYS A 55 3.63 10.74 10.87
C LYS A 55 3.89 9.82 9.68
N ALA A 56 4.55 10.35 8.65
CA ALA A 56 4.94 9.56 7.48
C ALA A 56 5.82 8.36 7.89
N PRO A 57 5.63 7.18 7.25
CA PRO A 57 6.43 5.99 7.54
C PRO A 57 7.82 6.05 6.93
N THR A 58 8.73 5.23 7.45
CA THR A 58 9.90 4.76 6.72
C THR A 58 9.47 3.63 5.80
N ILE A 59 9.93 3.64 4.54
CA ILE A 59 9.64 2.60 3.56
C ILE A 59 10.92 2.04 2.94
N GLY A 60 10.84 0.82 2.43
CA GLY A 60 11.96 0.19 1.75
C GLY A 60 11.63 -1.22 1.27
N LEU A 61 12.66 -1.97 0.91
CA LEU A 61 12.53 -3.36 0.48
C LEU A 61 13.65 -4.22 1.09
N THR A 62 13.28 -5.37 1.61
CA THR A 62 14.22 -6.37 2.10
C THR A 62 14.70 -7.26 0.96
N GLY A 63 16.01 -7.55 0.93
CA GLY A 63 16.61 -8.46 -0.05
C GLY A 63 16.72 -7.91 -1.48
N GLU A 64 16.47 -6.61 -1.69
CA GLU A 64 16.49 -5.99 -3.02
C GLU A 64 17.61 -4.97 -3.17
N THR A 65 18.27 -4.99 -4.34
CA THR A 65 19.15 -3.90 -4.76
C THR A 65 18.31 -2.79 -5.38
N LEU A 66 18.22 -1.69 -4.67
CA LEU A 66 17.44 -0.53 -5.11
C LEU A 66 18.29 0.44 -5.92
N SER A 67 17.75 0.97 -7.01
CA SER A 67 18.43 1.97 -7.86
C SER A 67 17.44 2.91 -8.52
N GLY A 68 17.90 4.13 -8.85
CA GLY A 68 17.08 5.15 -9.50
C GLY A 68 16.02 5.74 -8.58
N LYS A 69 14.97 6.32 -9.20
CA LYS A 69 13.90 7.03 -8.49
C LYS A 69 12.62 6.22 -8.41
N TYR A 70 11.85 6.46 -7.34
CA TYR A 70 10.56 5.82 -7.11
C TYR A 70 9.50 6.86 -6.75
N LEU A 71 8.25 6.53 -7.09
CA LEU A 71 7.03 7.25 -6.75
C LEU A 71 6.24 6.40 -5.77
N LEU A 72 5.84 6.97 -4.64
CA LEU A 72 4.97 6.34 -3.65
C LEU A 72 3.57 6.94 -3.71
N ALA A 73 2.55 6.10 -3.86
CA ALA A 73 1.17 6.45 -3.60
C ALA A 73 0.69 5.80 -2.28
N PHE A 74 -0.11 6.53 -1.52
CA PHE A 74 -0.79 6.06 -0.31
C PHE A 74 -2.25 6.45 -0.39
N ILE A 75 -3.16 5.47 -0.49
CA ILE A 75 -4.55 5.66 -0.91
C ILE A 75 -5.49 4.94 0.06
N ASP A 76 -6.49 5.68 0.60
CA ASP A 76 -7.67 5.12 1.24
C ASP A 76 -8.71 4.78 0.16
N ILE A 77 -9.25 3.56 0.18
CA ILE A 77 -10.22 3.08 -0.82
C ILE A 77 -11.64 2.92 -0.25
N ASP A 78 -11.82 3.25 1.00
CA ASP A 78 -13.06 2.96 1.74
C ASP A 78 -13.83 4.21 2.18
N VAL A 79 -13.50 5.37 1.63
CA VAL A 79 -14.16 6.63 2.01
C VAL A 79 -15.61 6.63 1.55
N GLN A 80 -16.55 6.79 2.48
CA GLN A 80 -17.98 6.80 2.17
C GLN A 80 -18.35 8.00 1.31
N GLN A 81 -19.05 7.75 0.20
CA GLN A 81 -19.60 8.76 -0.68
C GLN A 81 -21.01 8.36 -1.15
N GLY A 82 -22.03 9.00 -0.58
CA GLY A 82 -23.41 8.59 -0.82
C GLY A 82 -23.64 7.14 -0.39
N SER A 83 -24.15 6.31 -1.29
CA SER A 83 -24.35 4.86 -1.07
C SER A 83 -23.15 4.00 -1.43
N GLY A 84 -22.07 4.59 -1.96
CA GLY A 84 -20.87 3.88 -2.41
C GLY A 84 -19.61 4.27 -1.64
N ARG A 85 -18.46 3.79 -2.15
CA ARG A 85 -17.12 4.12 -1.65
C ARG A 85 -16.36 4.87 -2.73
N THR A 86 -15.43 5.71 -2.28
CA THR A 86 -14.50 6.44 -3.14
C THR A 86 -13.10 6.42 -2.53
N THR A 87 -12.14 6.99 -3.22
CA THR A 87 -10.74 7.03 -2.79
C THR A 87 -10.36 8.39 -2.21
N VAL A 88 -9.42 8.38 -1.26
CA VAL A 88 -8.69 9.57 -0.82
C VAL A 88 -7.19 9.33 -0.92
N LEU A 89 -6.48 10.27 -1.55
CA LEU A 89 -5.04 10.23 -1.72
C LEU A 89 -4.35 10.79 -0.48
N HIS A 90 -3.82 9.92 0.38
CA HIS A 90 -3.11 10.27 1.61
C HIS A 90 -1.68 10.73 1.37
N ALA A 91 -1.06 10.26 0.29
CA ALA A 91 0.20 10.79 -0.20
C ALA A 91 0.39 10.43 -1.69
N LEU A 92 1.04 11.31 -2.41
CA LEU A 92 1.71 11.03 -3.69
C LEU A 92 3.06 11.72 -3.61
N LEU A 93 4.11 10.94 -3.36
CA LEU A 93 5.46 11.47 -3.11
C LEU A 93 6.43 10.94 -4.14
N GLN A 94 7.09 11.87 -4.80
CA GLN A 94 8.08 11.58 -5.84
C GLN A 94 9.52 11.57 -5.29
N ASP A 95 10.45 11.20 -6.17
CA ASP A 95 11.90 11.28 -5.95
C ASP A 95 12.41 10.48 -4.75
N TYR A 96 11.76 9.37 -4.40
CA TYR A 96 12.36 8.42 -3.47
C TYR A 96 13.60 7.80 -4.10
N THR A 97 14.71 7.77 -3.36
CA THR A 97 15.96 7.13 -3.75
C THR A 97 16.50 6.27 -2.62
N PRO A 98 17.36 5.27 -2.92
CA PRO A 98 18.05 4.51 -1.88
C PRO A 98 18.84 5.45 -0.96
N SER A 99 18.61 5.32 0.35
CA SER A 99 19.29 6.15 1.36
C SER A 99 20.71 5.68 1.68
N GLY A 100 21.07 4.47 1.27
CA GLY A 100 22.27 3.75 1.72
C GLY A 100 22.15 3.19 3.14
N GLN A 101 21.02 3.39 3.81
CA GLN A 101 20.79 2.89 5.17
C GLN A 101 19.88 1.64 5.17
N THR A 102 20.00 0.85 6.23
CA THR A 102 19.14 -0.30 6.47
C THR A 102 18.41 -0.17 7.81
N GLN A 103 17.17 -0.66 7.87
CA GLN A 103 16.39 -0.80 9.10
C GLN A 103 15.86 -2.23 9.17
N ASN A 104 16.31 -3.03 10.16
CA ASN A 104 15.89 -4.43 10.33
C ASN A 104 16.03 -5.28 9.03
N GLY A 105 17.08 -5.05 8.25
CA GLY A 105 17.31 -5.75 6.96
C GLY A 105 16.63 -5.10 5.75
N THR A 106 15.77 -4.12 5.95
CA THR A 106 15.13 -3.34 4.88
C THR A 106 16.10 -2.31 4.31
N SER A 107 16.34 -2.32 3.00
CA SER A 107 17.01 -1.23 2.28
C SER A 107 16.09 -0.02 2.21
N VAL A 108 16.42 1.03 2.96
CA VAL A 108 15.55 2.21 3.15
C VAL A 108 15.56 3.13 1.94
N LEU A 109 14.36 3.56 1.54
CA LEU A 109 14.14 4.63 0.57
C LEU A 109 13.85 5.96 1.28
N THR A 110 14.36 7.05 0.74
CA THR A 110 14.15 8.39 1.29
C THR A 110 13.84 9.41 0.20
N THR A 111 13.06 10.42 0.55
CA THR A 111 12.80 11.61 -0.29
C THR A 111 12.73 12.86 0.57
N LYS A 112 13.03 13.99 -0.04
CA LYS A 112 12.74 15.33 0.52
C LYS A 112 11.51 15.96 -0.12
N ALA A 113 10.93 15.29 -1.12
CA ALA A 113 9.76 15.81 -1.81
C ALA A 113 8.51 15.73 -0.91
N THR A 114 7.72 16.80 -0.96
CA THR A 114 6.39 16.90 -0.34
C THR A 114 5.29 16.92 -1.39
N THR A 115 5.69 16.80 -2.65
CA THR A 115 4.83 16.89 -3.84
C THR A 115 4.83 15.56 -4.59
N PRO A 116 3.81 15.33 -5.45
CA PRO A 116 2.62 16.15 -5.77
C PRO A 116 1.60 16.31 -4.64
N SER A 117 1.51 15.37 -3.69
CA SER A 117 0.63 15.46 -2.51
C SER A 117 1.37 14.99 -1.27
N SER A 118 1.55 15.88 -0.30
CA SER A 118 2.23 15.59 0.96
C SER A 118 1.48 14.52 1.77
N TYR A 119 2.19 13.83 2.65
CA TYR A 119 1.59 12.84 3.55
C TYR A 119 0.64 13.50 4.56
N PHE A 120 -0.53 12.86 4.76
CA PHE A 120 -1.35 13.05 5.95
C PHE A 120 -1.86 11.68 6.46
N GLY A 121 -1.94 11.54 7.78
CA GLY A 121 -2.25 10.25 8.40
C GLY A 121 -3.70 9.81 8.23
N PRO A 122 -3.97 8.51 8.20
CA PRO A 122 -5.28 7.91 8.31
C PRO A 122 -6.13 8.48 9.46
N ALA A 123 -7.36 8.87 9.16
CA ALA A 123 -8.31 9.38 10.15
C ALA A 123 -9.75 9.09 9.72
N PRO A 124 -10.13 7.79 9.59
CA PRO A 124 -11.47 7.46 9.12
C PRO A 124 -12.53 7.96 10.11
N PRO A 125 -13.69 8.41 9.61
CA PRO A 125 -14.81 8.77 10.46
C PRO A 125 -15.39 7.55 11.18
N ALA A 126 -16.21 7.77 12.19
CA ALA A 126 -17.00 6.69 12.79
C ALA A 126 -18.10 6.27 11.82
N GLU A 127 -18.19 4.96 11.56
CA GLU A 127 -19.24 4.37 10.72
C GLU A 127 -20.13 3.42 11.53
N ASN A 128 -21.38 3.27 11.08
CA ASN A 128 -22.31 2.28 11.63
C ASN A 128 -22.97 1.51 10.47
N PRO A 129 -22.73 0.17 10.34
CA PRO A 129 -21.82 -0.62 11.17
C PRO A 129 -20.36 -0.18 11.04
N LYS A 130 -19.56 -0.47 12.09
CA LYS A 130 -18.12 -0.15 12.08
C LYS A 130 -17.42 -0.79 10.89
N HIS A 131 -16.66 0.02 10.15
CA HIS A 131 -15.93 -0.43 8.98
C HIS A 131 -14.47 0.04 9.07
N PRO A 132 -13.47 -0.86 9.04
CA PRO A 132 -12.08 -0.47 8.94
C PRO A 132 -11.76 -0.03 7.51
N HIS A 133 -11.17 1.15 7.34
CA HIS A 133 -10.68 1.60 6.04
C HIS A 133 -9.37 0.93 5.69
N ASN A 134 -9.20 0.55 4.44
CA ASN A 134 -7.97 0.03 3.87
C ASN A 134 -7.13 1.16 3.26
N TYR A 135 -5.89 1.25 3.69
CA TYR A 135 -4.90 2.23 3.24
C TYR A 135 -3.77 1.52 2.52
N ILE A 136 -3.65 1.74 1.23
CA ILE A 136 -2.77 0.98 0.35
C ILE A 136 -1.55 1.79 -0.03
N PHE A 137 -0.36 1.23 0.17
CA PHE A 137 0.91 1.74 -0.33
C PHE A 137 1.25 1.06 -1.65
N LEU A 138 1.55 1.86 -2.66
CA LEU A 138 2.00 1.39 -3.98
C LEU A 138 3.30 2.10 -4.33
N LEU A 139 4.38 1.33 -4.49
CA LEU A 139 5.68 1.84 -4.89
C LEU A 139 5.90 1.55 -6.38
N HIS A 140 6.10 2.59 -7.18
CA HIS A 140 6.37 2.47 -8.62
C HIS A 140 7.79 2.96 -8.92
N LYS A 141 8.41 2.42 -9.99
CA LYS A 141 9.54 3.11 -10.62
C LYS A 141 9.05 4.45 -11.15
N GLN A 142 9.75 5.52 -10.82
CA GLN A 142 9.41 6.85 -11.31
C GLN A 142 9.98 7.05 -12.72
N PRO A 143 9.16 7.38 -13.71
CA PRO A 143 9.64 7.75 -15.04
C PRO A 143 10.50 9.02 -14.98
N GLU A 144 11.44 9.13 -15.91
CA GLU A 144 12.16 10.39 -16.11
C GLU A 144 11.17 11.49 -16.50
N GLY A 145 11.37 12.69 -15.95
CA GLY A 145 10.48 13.82 -16.21
C GLY A 145 9.06 13.64 -15.66
N PHE A 146 8.85 12.76 -14.66
CA PHE A 146 7.53 12.52 -14.09
C PHE A 146 6.83 13.83 -13.72
N ALA A 147 5.59 13.96 -14.21
CA ALA A 147 4.66 15.02 -13.83
C ALA A 147 3.24 14.43 -13.74
N VAL A 148 2.42 15.00 -12.86
CA VAL A 148 1.00 14.61 -12.77
C VAL A 148 0.29 14.93 -14.10
N PRO A 149 -0.31 13.93 -14.77
CA PRO A 149 -1.04 14.17 -16.02
C PRO A 149 -2.17 15.18 -15.81
N SER A 150 -2.43 16.01 -16.82
CA SER A 150 -3.41 17.11 -16.73
C SER A 150 -4.80 16.65 -16.27
N ALA A 151 -5.24 15.48 -16.76
CA ALA A 151 -6.52 14.88 -16.40
C ALA A 151 -6.66 14.53 -14.91
N HIS A 152 -5.55 14.37 -14.20
CA HIS A 152 -5.54 13.97 -12.78
C HIS A 152 -5.17 15.10 -11.82
N LYS A 153 -4.81 16.28 -12.32
CA LYS A 153 -4.37 17.41 -11.46
C LYS A 153 -5.41 17.77 -10.41
N GLN A 154 -6.69 17.78 -10.78
CA GLN A 154 -7.77 18.10 -9.84
C GLN A 154 -7.89 17.02 -8.75
N ALA A 155 -7.93 15.74 -9.12
CA ALA A 155 -8.02 14.64 -8.16
C ALA A 155 -6.81 14.59 -7.22
N VAL A 156 -5.59 14.84 -7.73
CA VAL A 156 -4.36 14.91 -6.92
C VAL A 156 -4.38 16.13 -5.99
N SER A 157 -4.86 17.28 -6.44
CA SER A 157 -4.93 18.52 -5.65
C SER A 157 -6.03 18.44 -4.57
N SER A 158 -7.23 18.01 -4.92
CA SER A 158 -8.34 17.81 -3.98
C SER A 158 -8.13 16.57 -3.11
N ARG A 159 -7.29 15.64 -3.56
CA ARG A 159 -7.03 14.32 -2.96
C ARG A 159 -8.19 13.33 -3.04
N PHE A 160 -9.31 13.69 -3.66
CA PHE A 160 -10.57 12.95 -3.64
C PHE A 160 -10.88 12.33 -4.99
N GLY A 161 -11.34 11.06 -5.00
CA GLY A 161 -11.85 10.38 -6.18
C GLY A 161 -10.78 10.02 -7.22
N ILE A 162 -9.53 9.73 -6.80
CA ILE A 162 -8.50 9.34 -7.75
C ILE A 162 -8.75 7.90 -8.26
N ASP A 163 -8.89 7.77 -9.58
CA ASP A 163 -8.84 6.47 -10.27
C ASP A 163 -7.36 6.10 -10.49
N TRP A 164 -6.83 5.23 -9.62
CA TRP A 164 -5.41 4.88 -9.66
C TRP A 164 -5.05 4.06 -10.88
N ASN A 165 -5.95 3.20 -11.37
CA ASN A 165 -5.69 2.42 -12.59
C ASN A 165 -5.54 3.34 -13.80
N LYS A 166 -6.43 4.32 -13.92
CA LYS A 166 -6.35 5.32 -15.00
C LYS A 166 -5.12 6.23 -14.82
N PHE A 167 -4.80 6.62 -13.57
CA PHE A 167 -3.60 7.40 -13.27
C PHE A 167 -2.32 6.71 -13.74
N ILE A 168 -2.16 5.42 -13.48
CA ILE A 168 -0.99 4.62 -13.90
C ILE A 168 -0.80 4.68 -15.41
N VAL A 169 -1.88 4.48 -16.17
CA VAL A 169 -1.85 4.51 -17.64
C VAL A 169 -1.44 5.89 -18.15
N ASP A 170 -2.13 6.93 -17.67
CA ASP A 170 -1.92 8.30 -18.15
C ASP A 170 -0.55 8.86 -17.73
N ALA A 171 -0.04 8.45 -16.56
CA ALA A 171 1.29 8.82 -16.06
C ALA A 171 2.41 7.91 -16.58
N LYS A 172 2.09 6.91 -17.42
CA LYS A 172 3.04 5.92 -17.98
C LYS A 172 3.86 5.21 -16.90
N LEU A 173 3.23 4.90 -15.76
CA LEU A 173 3.87 4.13 -14.71
C LEU A 173 3.91 2.65 -15.08
N SER A 174 5.02 1.98 -14.76
CA SER A 174 5.06 0.52 -14.73
C SER A 174 4.17 0.00 -13.61
N PRO A 175 3.79 -1.30 -13.61
CA PRO A 175 3.17 -1.92 -12.44
C PRO A 175 3.95 -1.64 -11.16
N PRO A 176 3.30 -1.63 -9.98
CA PRO A 176 4.00 -1.38 -8.73
C PRO A 176 5.08 -2.43 -8.49
N VAL A 177 6.30 -1.97 -8.13
CA VAL A 177 7.42 -2.85 -7.80
C VAL A 177 7.21 -3.52 -6.45
N ALA A 178 6.46 -2.88 -5.56
CA ALA A 178 6.05 -3.43 -4.27
C ALA A 178 4.76 -2.75 -3.79
N ALA A 179 4.00 -3.45 -2.97
CA ALA A 179 2.78 -2.95 -2.35
C ALA A 179 2.67 -3.43 -0.90
N ASN A 180 1.90 -2.71 -0.10
CA ASN A 180 1.48 -3.13 1.24
C ASN A 180 0.19 -2.39 1.60
N TYR A 181 -0.52 -2.82 2.62
CA TYR A 181 -1.67 -2.09 3.12
C TYR A 181 -1.84 -2.29 4.62
N LEU A 182 -2.46 -1.32 5.24
CA LEU A 182 -2.90 -1.38 6.63
C LEU A 182 -4.37 -1.03 6.73
N GLN A 183 -4.94 -1.28 7.90
CA GLN A 183 -6.29 -0.88 8.24
C GLN A 183 -6.30 0.08 9.42
N VAL A 184 -7.20 1.06 9.38
CA VAL A 184 -7.51 1.92 10.52
C VAL A 184 -9.03 1.99 10.66
N GLN A 185 -9.52 1.86 11.90
CA GLN A 185 -10.94 1.95 12.21
C GLN A 185 -11.16 3.02 13.29
N SER A 186 -12.19 3.85 13.11
CA SER A 186 -12.55 4.83 14.14
C SER A 186 -12.98 4.14 15.43
N GLY A 187 -12.44 4.61 16.57
CA GLY A 187 -12.73 4.05 17.89
C GLY A 187 -12.05 2.72 18.19
N ASP A 188 -11.18 2.20 17.30
CA ASP A 188 -10.36 1.03 17.60
C ASP A 188 -9.06 1.45 18.27
N ASN A 189 -8.83 0.89 19.48
CA ASN A 189 -7.65 1.14 20.29
C ASN A 189 -6.72 -0.07 20.37
N THR A 190 -6.96 -1.15 19.63
CA THR A 190 -6.19 -2.39 19.67
C THR A 190 -5.35 -2.56 18.40
N LEU A 191 -4.12 -3.06 18.55
CA LEU A 191 -3.34 -3.61 17.45
C LEU A 191 -3.82 -5.05 17.25
N LYS A 192 -4.43 -5.35 16.09
CA LYS A 192 -4.84 -6.70 15.72
C LYS A 192 -4.03 -7.12 14.51
N GLY A 193 -3.02 -7.97 14.74
CA GLY A 193 -2.37 -8.71 13.66
C GLY A 193 -3.27 -9.85 13.18
N ARG A 194 -3.28 -10.15 11.91
CA ARG A 194 -3.73 -11.46 11.43
C ARG A 194 -2.64 -12.47 11.80
N VAL A 195 -3.02 -13.48 12.59
CA VAL A 195 -2.21 -14.68 12.86
C VAL A 195 -2.26 -15.58 11.64
#